data_d6ba8b3a79173230b1b5d963721bc9a3
#
_entry.id   d6ba8b3a79173230b1b5d963721bc9a3
#
_cell.length_a   1.000
_cell.length_b   1.000
_cell.length_c   1.000
_cell.angle_alpha   90.00
_cell.angle_beta   90.00
_cell.angle_gamma   90.00
#
_symmetry.space_group_name_H-M   'P 1'
#
loop_
_entity.id
_entity.type
_entity.pdbx_description
1 polymer ?
#
loop_
_entity_poly.entity_id
_entity_poly.type
_entity_poly.pdbx_seq_one_letter_code
_entity_poly.pdbx_strand_id
1 'polypeptide(L)'
;MKKHADIVIFGAGIAGLWAFNHFKSAGYDVLLLESNAVGGGQSVASQGIIHSGLKYAFAGKINSLAQSISAMPDLWRKALKGDGAVDLSAARVNASSQHLLIPKGFMGGLVKLVTKQALGNNVHEVKPADWPEDIRATGFKGSVVFMDEPVLDAPSVIRALAEPYKDCVRRIDTPDDPFGFMERHGIEAKHIIFTGAASNHAAAKAAGHDEGLATQVRPLLMGMMRHAPCAIYAHLVGSSDKPVASITTHRAADGELIWYLGGGVAERGKDADPQEVYDAARKGFAKYLPDVDLSAVEWAVLPIDRIEGKSEVDGWMPDTPTIHSVGNVHYCWPTKLTFAPLLAERLADKLDFAPSGEVTDWGFLPQVGYAAAPWDEAEWTE
;
A
#
# COMPACT_ATOMS: atom_id res chain seq x y z
N MET A 1 -8.90 8.98 36.57
CA MET A 1 -7.82 8.01 36.89
C MET A 1 -6.95 7.95 35.63
N LYS A 2 -5.64 8.10 35.74
CA LYS A 2 -4.75 8.02 34.55
C LYS A 2 -4.70 6.60 34.03
N LYS A 3 -4.65 6.45 32.72
CA LYS A 3 -4.46 5.19 31.99
C LYS A 3 -3.08 5.21 31.31
N HIS A 4 -2.33 4.16 31.46
CA HIS A 4 -0.98 4.08 30.91
C HIS A 4 -0.96 3.06 29.78
N ALA A 5 -0.29 3.44 28.69
CA ALA A 5 0.09 2.54 27.60
C ALA A 5 1.61 2.53 27.47
N ASP A 6 2.20 1.47 26.98
CA ASP A 6 3.58 1.50 26.53
C ASP A 6 3.72 2.39 25.28
N ILE A 7 2.77 2.22 24.35
CA ILE A 7 2.79 2.92 23.07
C ILE A 7 1.36 3.37 22.71
N VAL A 8 1.24 4.63 22.25
CA VAL A 8 0.04 5.12 21.58
C VAL A 8 0.37 5.35 20.11
N ILE A 9 -0.43 4.77 19.20
CA ILE A 9 -0.28 4.94 17.76
C ILE A 9 -1.47 5.74 17.23
N PHE A 10 -1.23 6.80 16.47
CA PHE A 10 -2.25 7.57 15.77
C PHE A 10 -2.23 7.24 14.27
N GLY A 11 -3.40 6.79 13.75
CA GLY A 11 -3.61 6.37 12.38
C GLY A 11 -3.60 4.86 12.20
N ALA A 12 -4.79 4.30 11.86
CA ALA A 12 -4.99 2.87 11.63
C ALA A 12 -4.92 2.51 10.12
N GLY A 13 -4.02 3.14 9.39
CA GLY A 13 -3.59 2.69 8.07
C GLY A 13 -2.65 1.48 8.17
N ILE A 14 -2.17 0.98 7.04
CA ILE A 14 -1.27 -0.21 7.00
C ILE A 14 -0.02 -0.05 7.88
N ALA A 15 0.53 1.15 7.95
CA ALA A 15 1.72 1.45 8.77
C ALA A 15 1.42 1.28 10.26
N GLY A 16 0.36 1.93 10.74
CA GLY A 16 -0.05 1.84 12.15
C GLY A 16 -0.51 0.45 12.52
N LEU A 17 -1.32 -0.19 11.70
CA LEU A 17 -1.80 -1.56 11.94
C LEU A 17 -0.68 -2.59 11.99
N TRP A 18 0.31 -2.49 11.09
CA TRP A 18 1.45 -3.40 11.12
C TRP A 18 2.31 -3.20 12.37
N ALA A 19 2.68 -1.94 12.67
CA ALA A 19 3.44 -1.60 13.88
C ALA A 19 2.68 -2.02 15.16
N PHE A 20 1.37 -1.79 15.21
CA PHE A 20 0.49 -2.20 16.28
C PHE A 20 0.57 -3.71 16.56
N ASN A 21 0.40 -4.55 15.52
CA ASN A 21 0.51 -6.00 15.66
C ASN A 21 1.92 -6.43 16.06
N HIS A 22 2.95 -5.81 15.47
CA HIS A 22 4.35 -6.09 15.79
C HIS A 22 4.63 -5.86 17.29
N PHE A 23 4.19 -4.72 17.84
CA PHE A 23 4.40 -4.40 19.25
C PHE A 23 3.50 -5.21 20.19
N LYS A 24 2.23 -5.45 19.82
CA LYS A 24 1.34 -6.31 20.61
C LYS A 24 1.89 -7.72 20.72
N SER A 25 2.41 -8.30 19.65
CA SER A 25 3.02 -9.64 19.67
C SER A 25 4.30 -9.69 20.49
N ALA A 26 5.01 -8.57 20.62
CA ALA A 26 6.18 -8.43 21.50
C ALA A 26 5.84 -8.19 22.97
N GLY A 27 4.53 -8.08 23.32
CA GLY A 27 4.07 -7.93 24.70
C GLY A 27 3.92 -6.49 25.20
N TYR A 28 4.00 -5.50 24.30
CA TYR A 28 3.74 -4.11 24.64
C TYR A 28 2.24 -3.86 24.82
N ASP A 29 1.88 -2.99 25.78
CA ASP A 29 0.53 -2.44 25.85
C ASP A 29 0.39 -1.28 24.87
N VAL A 30 -0.42 -1.48 23.82
CA VAL A 30 -0.55 -0.54 22.70
C VAL A 30 -2.00 -0.13 22.52
N LEU A 31 -2.23 1.19 22.46
CA LEU A 31 -3.49 1.79 22.01
C LEU A 31 -3.32 2.33 20.60
N LEU A 32 -4.20 1.93 19.68
CA LEU A 32 -4.26 2.46 18.31
C LEU A 32 -5.49 3.35 18.16
N LEU A 33 -5.26 4.60 17.76
CA LEU A 33 -6.30 5.63 17.61
C LEU A 33 -6.48 6.00 16.12
N GLU A 34 -7.74 6.00 15.67
CA GLU A 34 -8.12 6.35 14.30
C GLU A 34 -9.28 7.36 14.31
N SER A 35 -9.20 8.37 13.46
CA SER A 35 -10.21 9.44 13.40
C SER A 35 -11.41 9.12 12.51
N ASN A 36 -11.19 8.39 11.42
CA ASN A 36 -12.23 8.13 10.42
C ASN A 36 -12.63 6.66 10.38
N ALA A 37 -11.84 5.84 9.67
CA ALA A 37 -12.10 4.43 9.49
C ALA A 37 -10.78 3.65 9.40
N VAL A 38 -10.75 2.47 10.01
CA VAL A 38 -9.60 1.56 9.98
C VAL A 38 -9.25 1.22 8.53
N GLY A 39 -8.01 1.47 8.15
CA GLY A 39 -7.51 1.23 6.80
C GLY A 39 -7.87 2.31 5.79
N GLY A 40 -8.48 3.41 6.20
CA GLY A 40 -8.87 4.51 5.32
C GLY A 40 -7.71 5.14 4.55
N GLY A 41 -8.05 6.02 3.62
CA GLY A 41 -7.09 6.76 2.80
C GLY A 41 -6.26 5.84 1.89
N GLN A 42 -4.93 6.00 1.91
CA GLN A 42 -4.02 5.32 0.99
C GLN A 42 -3.96 3.80 1.16
N SER A 43 -4.34 3.24 2.32
CA SER A 43 -4.20 1.81 2.62
C SER A 43 -5.21 0.98 1.86
N VAL A 44 -6.50 1.25 2.01
CA VAL A 44 -7.57 0.55 1.28
C VAL A 44 -7.52 0.84 -0.21
N ALA A 45 -7.04 2.03 -0.59
CA ALA A 45 -6.87 2.47 -1.97
C ALA A 45 -5.60 1.92 -2.65
N SER A 46 -4.84 1.06 -1.99
CA SER A 46 -3.67 0.43 -2.62
C SER A 46 -4.08 -0.69 -3.57
N GLN A 47 -3.27 -0.93 -4.60
CA GLN A 47 -3.45 -2.09 -5.49
C GLN A 47 -3.10 -3.43 -4.81
N GLY A 48 -2.62 -3.43 -3.57
CA GLY A 48 -2.25 -4.63 -2.84
C GLY A 48 -0.97 -5.32 -3.31
N ILE A 49 -0.21 -4.72 -4.21
CA ILE A 49 1.00 -5.32 -4.78
C ILE A 49 2.14 -5.27 -3.76
N ILE A 50 2.73 -6.43 -3.47
CA ILE A 50 3.93 -6.54 -2.65
C ILE A 50 5.15 -6.58 -3.57
N HIS A 51 5.70 -5.41 -3.84
CA HIS A 51 6.81 -5.25 -4.77
C HIS A 51 8.12 -5.89 -4.27
N SER A 52 8.85 -6.54 -5.18
CA SER A 52 10.19 -7.08 -4.95
C SER A 52 11.32 -6.11 -5.32
N GLY A 53 10.99 -4.92 -5.81
CA GLY A 53 11.95 -3.93 -6.27
C GLY A 53 12.38 -4.06 -7.73
N LEU A 54 11.92 -5.08 -8.43
CA LEU A 54 12.28 -5.36 -9.82
C LEU A 54 12.05 -4.18 -10.75
N LYS A 55 10.92 -3.50 -10.59
CA LYS A 55 10.54 -2.31 -11.34
C LYS A 55 11.62 -1.21 -11.28
N TYR A 56 12.36 -1.13 -10.19
CA TYR A 56 13.42 -0.12 -9.98
C TYR A 56 14.76 -0.56 -10.55
N ALA A 57 15.04 -1.87 -10.55
CA ALA A 57 16.20 -2.43 -11.24
C ALA A 57 16.13 -2.19 -12.76
N PHE A 58 14.93 -2.24 -13.35
CA PHE A 58 14.71 -1.90 -14.77
C PHE A 58 14.97 -0.43 -15.09
N ALA A 59 14.75 0.48 -14.15
CA ALA A 59 15.07 1.90 -14.33
C ALA A 59 16.56 2.22 -14.19
N GLY A 60 17.44 1.21 -14.13
CA GLY A 60 18.90 1.38 -14.00
C GLY A 60 19.38 1.77 -12.61
N LYS A 61 18.52 1.65 -11.60
CA LYS A 61 18.78 2.00 -10.22
C LYS A 61 18.89 0.76 -9.35
N ILE A 62 20.04 0.09 -9.39
CA ILE A 62 20.43 -0.90 -8.38
C ILE A 62 20.96 -0.10 -7.19
N ASN A 63 20.05 0.34 -6.32
CA ASN A 63 20.36 1.15 -5.14
C ASN A 63 19.92 0.43 -3.87
N SER A 64 20.19 1.03 -2.73
CA SER A 64 19.70 0.65 -1.38
C SER A 64 18.19 0.30 -1.36
N LEU A 65 17.37 0.99 -2.16
CA LEU A 65 15.95 0.70 -2.36
C LEU A 65 15.71 -0.74 -2.87
N ALA A 66 16.42 -1.17 -3.91
CA ALA A 66 16.23 -2.50 -4.47
C ALA A 66 16.57 -3.60 -3.46
N GLN A 67 17.61 -3.39 -2.64
CA GLN A 67 17.97 -4.33 -1.57
C GLN A 67 16.94 -4.35 -0.44
N SER A 68 16.49 -3.19 0.03
CA SER A 68 15.48 -3.11 1.10
C SER A 68 14.13 -3.67 0.68
N ILE A 69 13.73 -3.48 -0.59
CA ILE A 69 12.47 -4.01 -1.13
C ILE A 69 12.56 -5.51 -1.40
N SER A 70 13.71 -6.04 -1.80
CA SER A 70 13.83 -7.44 -2.24
C SER A 70 13.48 -8.46 -1.16
N ALA A 71 13.65 -8.12 0.11
CA ALA A 71 13.29 -8.97 1.24
C ALA A 71 11.79 -8.90 1.60
N MET A 72 11.07 -7.89 1.12
CA MET A 72 9.67 -7.64 1.53
C MET A 72 8.71 -8.78 1.15
N PRO A 73 8.73 -9.35 -0.08
CA PRO A 73 7.84 -10.45 -0.41
C PRO A 73 7.94 -11.63 0.56
N ASP A 74 9.14 -11.96 1.03
CA ASP A 74 9.34 -13.06 1.97
C ASP A 74 8.80 -12.75 3.37
N LEU A 75 8.95 -11.51 3.85
CA LEU A 75 8.36 -11.07 5.11
C LEU A 75 6.83 -11.12 5.06
N TRP A 76 6.25 -10.63 3.97
CA TRP A 76 4.81 -10.69 3.76
C TRP A 76 4.29 -12.13 3.64
N ARG A 77 5.03 -13.02 2.94
CA ARG A 77 4.67 -14.45 2.85
C ARG A 77 4.74 -15.16 4.20
N LYS A 78 5.71 -14.84 5.05
CA LYS A 78 5.76 -15.35 6.42
C LYS A 78 4.52 -14.91 7.19
N ALA A 79 4.17 -13.63 7.15
CA ALA A 79 2.96 -13.12 7.79
C ALA A 79 1.68 -13.81 7.26
N LEU A 80 1.56 -14.02 5.93
CA LEU A 80 0.42 -14.73 5.31
C LEU A 80 0.33 -16.21 5.71
N LYS A 81 1.42 -16.82 6.20
CA LYS A 81 1.43 -18.17 6.77
C LYS A 81 1.18 -18.19 8.28
N GLY A 82 1.06 -17.04 8.93
CA GLY A 82 1.03 -16.92 10.38
C GLY A 82 2.40 -17.15 11.05
N ASP A 83 3.49 -17.15 10.26
CA ASP A 83 4.84 -17.40 10.73
C ASP A 83 5.54 -16.07 11.04
N GLY A 84 5.33 -15.49 12.21
CA GLY A 84 6.01 -14.26 12.58
C GLY A 84 5.30 -13.41 13.62
N ALA A 85 5.81 -12.19 13.85
CA ALA A 85 5.24 -11.24 14.79
C ALA A 85 3.86 -10.71 14.35
N VAL A 86 3.57 -10.78 13.05
CA VAL A 86 2.31 -10.33 12.45
C VAL A 86 1.67 -11.52 11.73
N ASP A 87 0.42 -11.82 12.07
CA ASP A 87 -0.36 -12.91 11.49
C ASP A 87 -1.36 -12.35 10.47
N LEU A 88 -1.18 -12.70 9.20
CA LEU A 88 -2.07 -12.38 8.08
C LEU A 88 -2.74 -13.63 7.49
N SER A 89 -2.78 -14.76 8.20
CA SER A 89 -3.34 -16.02 7.68
C SER A 89 -4.83 -15.90 7.29
N ALA A 90 -5.55 -14.93 7.88
CA ALA A 90 -6.93 -14.60 7.51
C ALA A 90 -7.06 -13.65 6.30
N ALA A 91 -5.95 -13.09 5.80
CA ALA A 91 -5.99 -12.19 4.64
C ALA A 91 -6.12 -12.96 3.32
N ARG A 92 -6.82 -12.37 2.36
CA ARG A 92 -6.97 -12.94 1.02
C ARG A 92 -5.82 -12.54 0.11
N VAL A 93 -5.33 -13.51 -0.66
CA VAL A 93 -4.36 -13.31 -1.73
C VAL A 93 -5.12 -13.34 -3.06
N ASN A 94 -5.17 -12.22 -3.77
CA ASN A 94 -5.82 -12.13 -5.07
C ASN A 94 -5.00 -12.85 -6.16
N ALA A 95 -3.67 -12.72 -6.10
CA ALA A 95 -2.75 -13.48 -6.95
C ALA A 95 -1.44 -13.75 -6.20
N SER A 96 -0.87 -14.95 -6.38
CA SER A 96 0.44 -15.31 -5.79
C SER A 96 1.62 -14.61 -6.45
N SER A 97 1.43 -14.08 -7.65
CA SER A 97 2.42 -13.43 -8.49
C SER A 97 1.76 -12.46 -9.46
N GLN A 98 2.55 -11.64 -10.12
CA GLN A 98 2.09 -10.81 -11.22
C GLN A 98 3.02 -10.93 -12.43
N HIS A 99 2.68 -10.25 -13.51
CA HIS A 99 3.40 -10.32 -14.77
C HIS A 99 3.80 -8.93 -15.29
N LEU A 100 4.91 -8.88 -16.01
CA LEU A 100 5.27 -7.74 -16.81
C LEU A 100 4.96 -8.06 -18.28
N LEU A 101 4.07 -7.30 -18.89
CA LEU A 101 3.69 -7.44 -20.28
C LEU A 101 4.52 -6.47 -21.12
N ILE A 102 5.44 -7.02 -21.93
CA ILE A 102 6.37 -6.24 -22.77
C ILE A 102 5.94 -6.37 -24.23
N PRO A 103 5.31 -5.36 -24.83
CA PRO A 103 4.83 -5.43 -26.21
C PRO A 103 5.96 -5.61 -27.22
N LYS A 104 5.66 -6.19 -28.39
CA LYS A 104 6.60 -6.25 -29.51
C LYS A 104 7.12 -4.85 -29.86
N GLY A 105 8.44 -4.73 -30.09
CA GLY A 105 9.10 -3.46 -30.42
C GLY A 105 9.80 -2.80 -29.21
N PHE A 106 9.47 -3.19 -27.98
CA PHE A 106 10.15 -2.69 -26.76
C PHE A 106 11.28 -3.62 -26.26
N MET A 107 11.52 -4.73 -26.97
CA MET A 107 12.37 -5.85 -26.54
C MET A 107 13.86 -5.57 -26.40
N GLY A 108 14.41 -4.54 -27.03
CA GLY A 108 15.87 -4.40 -27.22
C GLY A 108 16.71 -4.12 -25.96
N GLY A 109 16.13 -3.53 -24.92
CA GLY A 109 16.83 -3.19 -23.68
C GLY A 109 16.49 -4.09 -22.49
N LEU A 110 15.23 -4.50 -22.42
CA LEU A 110 14.66 -5.15 -21.24
C LEU A 110 14.98 -6.66 -21.18
N VAL A 111 14.95 -7.34 -22.32
CA VAL A 111 15.30 -8.78 -22.41
C VAL A 111 16.77 -9.02 -22.03
N LYS A 112 17.65 -8.09 -22.37
CA LYS A 112 19.07 -8.16 -21.94
C LYS A 112 19.25 -8.05 -20.42
N LEU A 113 18.29 -7.44 -19.73
CA LEU A 113 18.35 -7.25 -18.26
C LEU A 113 17.77 -8.46 -17.51
N VAL A 114 16.68 -9.05 -18.03
CA VAL A 114 16.06 -10.27 -17.47
C VAL A 114 16.99 -11.48 -17.64
N THR A 115 17.73 -11.54 -18.72
CA THR A 115 18.69 -12.63 -18.99
C THR A 115 20.05 -12.46 -18.29
N LYS A 116 20.37 -11.27 -17.77
CA LYS A 116 21.55 -11.07 -16.92
C LYS A 116 21.19 -11.43 -15.48
N GLN A 117 21.34 -12.70 -15.13
CA GLN A 117 21.68 -13.35 -13.84
C GLN A 117 21.58 -12.55 -12.50
N ALA A 118 21.09 -11.32 -12.48
CA ALA A 118 21.11 -10.44 -11.31
C ALA A 118 19.86 -10.58 -10.40
N LEU A 119 18.79 -11.28 -10.84
CA LEU A 119 17.48 -11.21 -10.19
C LEU A 119 16.95 -12.56 -9.63
N GLY A 120 17.78 -13.61 -9.65
CA GLY A 120 17.42 -14.91 -9.07
C GLY A 120 16.23 -15.58 -9.79
N ASN A 121 15.70 -16.66 -9.18
CA ASN A 121 14.56 -17.44 -9.70
C ASN A 121 13.21 -16.69 -9.63
N ASN A 122 13.18 -15.51 -9.02
CA ASN A 122 11.95 -14.76 -8.75
C ASN A 122 11.43 -14.00 -9.97
N VAL A 123 12.18 -14.02 -11.08
CA VAL A 123 11.83 -13.34 -12.33
C VAL A 123 12.34 -14.12 -13.53
N HIS A 124 11.45 -14.48 -14.42
CA HIS A 124 11.80 -15.19 -15.65
C HIS A 124 10.79 -14.92 -16.76
N GLU A 125 11.22 -15.03 -18.01
CA GLU A 125 10.32 -14.98 -19.15
C GLU A 125 9.49 -16.26 -19.23
N VAL A 126 8.18 -16.10 -19.36
CA VAL A 126 7.23 -17.20 -19.50
C VAL A 126 7.12 -17.58 -20.96
N LYS A 127 7.27 -18.87 -21.29
CA LYS A 127 7.10 -19.34 -22.68
C LYS A 127 5.66 -19.11 -23.12
N PRO A 128 5.39 -18.78 -24.41
CA PRO A 128 4.04 -18.51 -24.87
C PRO A 128 3.02 -19.62 -24.60
N ALA A 129 3.45 -20.89 -24.58
CA ALA A 129 2.60 -22.02 -24.26
C ALA A 129 2.15 -22.03 -22.78
N ASP A 130 2.96 -21.43 -21.89
CA ASP A 130 2.75 -21.44 -20.45
C ASP A 130 2.14 -20.10 -19.95
N TRP A 131 1.79 -19.18 -20.85
CA TRP A 131 1.14 -17.92 -20.45
C TRP A 131 -0.17 -18.18 -19.74
N PRO A 132 -0.51 -17.43 -18.68
CA PRO A 132 -1.84 -17.48 -18.10
C PRO A 132 -2.95 -17.32 -19.15
N GLU A 133 -4.03 -18.07 -19.01
CA GLU A 133 -5.14 -18.08 -19.96
C GLU A 133 -5.74 -16.69 -20.12
N ASP A 134 -5.94 -15.98 -19.00
CA ASP A 134 -6.46 -14.61 -19.01
C ASP A 134 -5.57 -13.65 -19.82
N ILE A 135 -4.24 -13.78 -19.73
CA ILE A 135 -3.31 -12.97 -20.55
C ILE A 135 -3.42 -13.36 -22.03
N ARG A 136 -3.53 -14.66 -22.35
CA ARG A 136 -3.72 -15.11 -23.74
C ARG A 136 -5.03 -14.59 -24.33
N ALA A 137 -6.10 -14.61 -23.56
CA ALA A 137 -7.42 -14.13 -23.96
C ALA A 137 -7.46 -12.64 -24.31
N THR A 138 -6.50 -11.84 -23.84
CA THR A 138 -6.43 -10.41 -24.19
C THR A 138 -5.90 -10.11 -25.60
N GLY A 139 -5.40 -11.11 -26.33
CA GLY A 139 -4.74 -10.90 -27.61
C GLY A 139 -3.35 -10.23 -27.49
N PHE A 140 -2.78 -10.16 -26.30
CA PHE A 140 -1.45 -9.57 -26.06
C PHE A 140 -0.39 -10.23 -26.98
N LYS A 141 0.49 -9.39 -27.52
CA LYS A 141 1.61 -9.82 -28.38
C LYS A 141 2.91 -9.20 -27.91
N GLY A 142 3.82 -10.06 -27.40
CA GLY A 142 5.09 -9.59 -26.85
C GLY A 142 5.78 -10.67 -26.03
N SER A 143 6.43 -10.27 -24.96
CA SER A 143 6.99 -11.16 -23.93
C SER A 143 6.25 -10.98 -22.62
N VAL A 144 5.97 -12.08 -21.94
CA VAL A 144 5.40 -12.10 -20.59
C VAL A 144 6.49 -12.53 -19.64
N VAL A 145 6.75 -11.70 -18.64
CA VAL A 145 7.74 -11.97 -17.59
C VAL A 145 7.03 -12.19 -16.27
N PHE A 146 7.27 -13.33 -15.66
CA PHE A 146 6.79 -13.66 -14.31
C PHE A 146 7.54 -12.81 -13.28
N MET A 147 6.81 -12.30 -12.30
CA MET A 147 7.35 -11.62 -11.13
C MET A 147 6.77 -12.23 -9.86
N ASP A 148 7.64 -12.68 -8.98
CA ASP A 148 7.27 -13.26 -7.70
C ASP A 148 6.83 -12.17 -6.70
N GLU A 149 5.78 -11.45 -7.06
CA GLU A 149 5.19 -10.34 -6.33
C GLU A 149 3.70 -10.65 -6.06
N PRO A 150 3.31 -11.06 -4.85
CA PRO A 150 1.91 -11.33 -4.56
C PRO A 150 1.06 -10.05 -4.58
N VAL A 151 -0.21 -10.21 -4.95
CA VAL A 151 -1.22 -9.15 -4.92
C VAL A 151 -2.26 -9.54 -3.88
N LEU A 152 -2.41 -8.70 -2.87
CA LEU A 152 -3.29 -8.93 -1.73
C LEU A 152 -4.58 -8.13 -1.86
N ASP A 153 -5.64 -8.65 -1.26
CA ASP A 153 -6.87 -7.90 -1.05
C ASP A 153 -6.70 -6.95 0.14
N ALA A 154 -6.46 -5.67 -0.15
CA ALA A 154 -6.14 -4.68 0.87
C ALA A 154 -7.19 -4.58 2.00
N PRO A 155 -8.52 -4.59 1.74
CA PRO A 155 -9.52 -4.62 2.81
C PRO A 155 -9.39 -5.84 3.73
N SER A 156 -9.07 -7.03 3.21
CA SER A 156 -8.90 -8.23 4.04
C SER A 156 -7.63 -8.19 4.88
N VAL A 157 -6.53 -7.63 4.34
CA VAL A 157 -5.29 -7.38 5.09
C VAL A 157 -5.54 -6.46 6.28
N ILE A 158 -6.26 -5.36 6.05
CA ILE A 158 -6.62 -4.39 7.09
C ILE A 158 -7.43 -5.08 8.19
N ARG A 159 -8.45 -5.89 7.84
CA ARG A 159 -9.25 -6.64 8.81
C ARG A 159 -8.41 -7.67 9.57
N ALA A 160 -7.56 -8.43 8.89
CA ALA A 160 -6.70 -9.42 9.52
C ALA A 160 -5.77 -8.79 10.58
N LEU A 161 -5.28 -7.57 10.32
CA LEU A 161 -4.45 -6.83 11.27
C LEU A 161 -5.23 -6.23 12.43
N ALA A 162 -6.47 -5.80 12.23
CA ALA A 162 -7.22 -5.06 13.26
C ALA A 162 -8.04 -5.99 14.18
N GLU A 163 -8.67 -7.04 13.64
CA GLU A 163 -9.62 -7.91 14.38
C GLU A 163 -9.00 -8.58 15.62
N PRO A 164 -7.76 -9.12 15.60
CA PRO A 164 -7.22 -9.80 16.78
C PRO A 164 -7.13 -8.93 18.03
N TYR A 165 -7.00 -7.62 17.84
CA TYR A 165 -6.84 -6.66 18.94
C TYR A 165 -7.81 -5.48 18.84
N LYS A 166 -8.99 -5.69 18.26
CA LYS A 166 -10.00 -4.63 18.02
C LYS A 166 -10.37 -3.81 19.24
N ASP A 167 -10.28 -4.41 20.43
CA ASP A 167 -10.54 -3.72 21.70
C ASP A 167 -9.48 -2.70 22.09
N CYS A 168 -8.34 -2.69 21.42
CA CYS A 168 -7.29 -1.68 21.52
C CYS A 168 -7.27 -0.71 20.32
N VAL A 169 -8.20 -0.85 19.34
CA VAL A 169 -8.37 0.05 18.21
C VAL A 169 -9.58 0.95 18.52
N ARG A 170 -9.33 2.25 18.71
CA ARG A 170 -10.33 3.19 19.23
C ARG A 170 -10.41 4.45 18.38
N ARG A 171 -11.56 5.12 18.47
CA ARG A 171 -11.78 6.36 17.74
C ARG A 171 -11.23 7.56 18.49
N ILE A 172 -10.52 8.45 17.77
CA ILE A 172 -10.22 9.80 18.21
C ILE A 172 -11.19 10.78 17.54
N ASP A 173 -11.81 11.66 18.31
CA ASP A 173 -12.78 12.65 17.85
C ASP A 173 -12.16 14.02 17.53
N THR A 174 -10.93 14.24 17.99
CA THR A 174 -10.17 15.48 17.80
C THR A 174 -8.81 15.21 17.14
N PRO A 175 -8.78 14.80 15.85
CA PRO A 175 -7.54 14.42 15.17
C PRO A 175 -6.54 15.57 15.02
N ASP A 176 -7.01 16.82 15.07
CA ASP A 176 -6.17 18.01 14.97
C ASP A 176 -5.49 18.37 16.30
N ASP A 177 -5.94 17.76 17.41
CA ASP A 177 -5.38 17.95 18.76
C ASP A 177 -5.13 16.60 19.46
N PRO A 178 -4.22 15.76 18.94
CA PRO A 178 -3.98 14.42 19.48
C PRO A 178 -3.41 14.42 20.90
N PHE A 179 -2.58 15.39 21.25
CA PHE A 179 -2.01 15.51 22.59
C PHE A 179 -3.05 15.98 23.61
N GLY A 180 -3.87 16.97 23.25
CA GLY A 180 -4.98 17.39 24.09
C GLY A 180 -6.06 16.31 24.25
N PHE A 181 -6.27 15.45 23.24
CA PHE A 181 -7.10 14.26 23.39
C PHE A 181 -6.55 13.33 24.47
N MET A 182 -5.27 13.02 24.43
CA MET A 182 -4.64 12.18 25.46
C MET A 182 -4.78 12.80 26.85
N GLU A 183 -4.52 14.11 26.97
CA GLU A 183 -4.65 14.83 28.24
C GLU A 183 -6.10 14.78 28.79
N ARG A 184 -7.10 15.10 27.96
CA ARG A 184 -8.53 15.09 28.35
C ARG A 184 -9.01 13.71 28.81
N HIS A 185 -8.47 12.64 28.23
CA HIS A 185 -8.83 11.27 28.59
C HIS A 185 -7.88 10.63 29.62
N GLY A 186 -6.88 11.38 30.10
CA GLY A 186 -5.91 10.91 31.07
C GLY A 186 -5.03 9.78 30.54
N ILE A 187 -4.73 9.78 29.24
CA ILE A 187 -3.90 8.76 28.58
C ILE A 187 -2.44 9.20 28.64
N GLU A 188 -1.58 8.35 29.19
CA GLU A 188 -0.13 8.53 29.20
C GLU A 188 0.54 7.40 28.44
N ALA A 189 1.62 7.73 27.69
CA ALA A 189 2.38 6.74 26.92
C ALA A 189 3.88 6.97 27.06
N LYS A 190 4.67 5.90 27.02
CA LYS A 190 6.14 5.99 26.97
C LYS A 190 6.59 6.45 25.59
N HIS A 191 5.97 5.95 24.51
CA HIS A 191 6.20 6.42 23.14
C HIS A 191 4.89 6.72 22.42
N ILE A 192 4.95 7.71 21.52
CA ILE A 192 3.82 8.12 20.69
C ILE A 192 4.26 8.04 19.23
N ILE A 193 3.45 7.35 18.41
CA ILE A 193 3.77 7.09 17.01
C ILE A 193 2.63 7.63 16.13
N PHE A 194 2.96 8.49 15.18
CA PHE A 194 2.02 9.04 14.20
C PHE A 194 2.22 8.36 12.85
N THR A 195 1.17 7.73 12.33
CA THR A 195 1.12 7.07 11.03
C THR A 195 -0.06 7.54 10.16
N GLY A 196 -0.60 8.71 10.49
CA GLY A 196 -1.80 9.30 9.87
C GLY A 196 -1.55 9.98 8.51
N ALA A 197 -0.39 9.75 7.88
CA ALA A 197 -0.03 10.32 6.58
C ALA A 197 -0.13 11.86 6.54
N ALA A 198 -1.25 12.43 6.06
CA ALA A 198 -1.46 13.87 5.98
C ALA A 198 -1.48 14.54 7.36
N SER A 199 -2.14 13.93 8.33
CA SER A 199 -2.30 14.51 9.67
C SER A 199 -1.00 14.54 10.47
N ASN A 200 0.01 13.73 10.12
CA ASN A 200 1.30 13.72 10.80
C ASN A 200 1.98 15.10 10.79
N HIS A 201 1.92 15.81 9.66
CA HIS A 201 2.55 17.12 9.56
C HIS A 201 1.86 18.16 10.44
N ALA A 202 0.52 18.15 10.47
CA ALA A 202 -0.26 19.03 11.34
C ALA A 202 0.01 18.74 12.81
N ALA A 203 0.05 17.47 13.19
CA ALA A 203 0.37 17.05 14.57
C ALA A 203 1.81 17.46 14.98
N ALA A 204 2.79 17.29 14.09
CA ALA A 204 4.17 17.71 14.34
C ALA A 204 4.25 19.22 14.55
N LYS A 205 3.60 20.01 13.69
CA LYS A 205 3.58 21.47 13.79
C LYS A 205 2.90 21.95 15.08
N ALA A 206 1.77 21.34 15.45
CA ALA A 206 1.06 21.68 16.69
C ALA A 206 1.92 21.41 17.94
N ALA A 207 2.79 20.40 17.88
CA ALA A 207 3.72 20.05 18.96
C ALA A 207 5.06 20.81 18.91
N GLY A 208 5.31 21.63 17.88
CA GLY A 208 6.63 22.27 17.67
C GLY A 208 7.73 21.28 17.27
N HIS A 209 7.36 20.16 16.62
CA HIS A 209 8.26 19.08 16.20
C HIS A 209 8.51 19.08 14.68
N ASP A 210 8.15 20.14 13.97
CA ASP A 210 8.22 20.22 12.51
C ASP A 210 9.57 20.68 11.96
N GLU A 211 10.52 21.03 12.81
CA GLU A 211 11.87 21.37 12.38
C GLU A 211 12.54 20.17 11.70
N GLY A 212 12.99 20.37 10.45
CA GLY A 212 13.61 19.32 9.65
C GLY A 212 12.62 18.26 9.07
N LEU A 213 11.32 18.39 9.36
CA LEU A 213 10.31 17.52 8.80
C LEU A 213 10.00 17.93 7.36
N ALA A 214 10.30 17.07 6.41
CA ALA A 214 10.00 17.30 5.00
C ALA A 214 9.13 16.17 4.42
N THR A 215 8.00 16.54 3.85
CA THR A 215 7.07 15.63 3.17
C THR A 215 6.79 16.12 1.76
N GLN A 216 6.32 15.20 0.91
CA GLN A 216 5.84 15.51 -0.43
C GLN A 216 4.49 14.86 -0.68
N VAL A 217 3.70 15.49 -1.54
CA VAL A 217 2.41 14.98 -2.02
C VAL A 217 2.56 14.59 -3.48
N ARG A 218 2.13 13.39 -3.81
CA ARG A 218 2.07 12.90 -5.20
C ARG A 218 0.62 12.53 -5.51
N PRO A 219 -0.12 13.43 -6.14
CA PRO A 219 -1.51 13.21 -6.47
C PRO A 219 -1.65 12.17 -7.59
N LEU A 220 -2.65 11.30 -7.46
CA LEU A 220 -3.04 10.31 -8.46
C LEU A 220 -4.54 10.36 -8.68
N LEU A 221 -4.97 10.00 -9.88
CA LEU A 221 -6.35 9.70 -10.20
C LEU A 221 -6.41 8.25 -10.69
N MET A 222 -6.64 7.32 -9.74
CA MET A 222 -6.68 5.88 -10.04
C MET A 222 -7.92 5.55 -10.86
N GLY A 223 -7.77 4.76 -11.92
CA GLY A 223 -8.91 4.28 -12.70
C GLY A 223 -9.51 3.02 -12.10
N MET A 224 -10.81 2.87 -12.21
CA MET A 224 -11.54 1.64 -11.88
C MET A 224 -12.43 1.25 -13.05
N MET A 225 -12.50 -0.03 -13.33
CA MET A 225 -13.29 -0.60 -14.43
C MET A 225 -14.05 -1.82 -13.90
N ARG A 226 -15.37 -1.71 -13.82
CA ARG A 226 -16.27 -2.78 -13.39
C ARG A 226 -16.69 -3.64 -14.59
N HIS A 227 -17.14 -4.85 -14.33
CA HIS A 227 -17.41 -5.88 -15.34
C HIS A 227 -16.17 -6.23 -16.16
N ALA A 228 -15.03 -6.26 -15.49
CA ALA A 228 -13.77 -6.63 -16.13
C ALA A 228 -13.86 -8.04 -16.73
N PRO A 229 -13.40 -8.25 -17.98
CA PRO A 229 -13.66 -9.49 -18.71
C PRO A 229 -12.89 -10.70 -18.19
N CYS A 230 -11.80 -10.49 -17.47
CA CYS A 230 -10.94 -11.54 -16.93
C CYS A 230 -10.10 -11.03 -15.74
N ALA A 231 -9.38 -11.95 -15.08
CA ALA A 231 -8.52 -11.60 -13.95
C ALA A 231 -7.07 -11.34 -14.41
N ILE A 232 -6.62 -10.09 -14.40
CA ILE A 232 -5.26 -9.71 -14.77
C ILE A 232 -4.54 -9.08 -13.58
N TYR A 233 -3.28 -9.50 -13.38
CA TYR A 233 -2.33 -8.95 -12.43
C TYR A 233 -1.04 -8.69 -13.17
N ALA A 234 -0.90 -7.48 -13.72
CA ALA A 234 0.21 -7.18 -14.60
C ALA A 234 0.56 -5.70 -14.68
N HIS A 235 1.82 -5.44 -15.04
CA HIS A 235 2.27 -4.14 -15.51
C HIS A 235 2.42 -4.17 -17.03
N LEU A 236 1.65 -3.37 -17.73
CA LEU A 236 1.76 -3.19 -19.18
C LEU A 236 2.84 -2.15 -19.48
N VAL A 237 3.95 -2.58 -20.05
CA VAL A 237 5.08 -1.71 -20.36
C VAL A 237 4.78 -0.80 -21.55
N GLY A 238 5.29 0.43 -21.50
CA GLY A 238 5.22 1.41 -22.58
C GLY A 238 6.59 1.94 -22.98
N SER A 239 6.58 3.05 -23.68
CA SER A 239 7.81 3.76 -24.11
C SER A 239 8.42 4.66 -23.04
N SER A 240 7.76 4.83 -21.91
CA SER A 240 8.23 5.65 -20.79
C SER A 240 8.76 4.77 -19.65
N ASP A 241 9.44 5.37 -18.67
CA ASP A 241 9.94 4.71 -17.46
C ASP A 241 8.82 4.12 -16.58
N LYS A 242 7.57 4.56 -16.81
CA LYS A 242 6.40 4.07 -16.11
C LYS A 242 5.61 3.14 -17.03
N PRO A 243 4.98 2.08 -16.48
CA PRO A 243 4.08 1.25 -17.28
C PRO A 243 2.91 2.10 -17.80
N VAL A 244 2.38 1.76 -18.97
CA VAL A 244 1.14 2.34 -19.53
C VAL A 244 0.03 2.20 -18.51
N ALA A 245 -0.15 0.98 -17.98
CA ALA A 245 -1.06 0.68 -16.90
C ALA A 245 -0.47 -0.40 -15.98
N SER A 246 -0.74 -0.29 -14.68
CA SER A 246 -0.62 -1.38 -13.72
C SER A 246 -2.02 -1.86 -13.43
N ILE A 247 -2.33 -3.10 -13.76
CA ILE A 247 -3.67 -3.70 -13.65
C ILE A 247 -3.67 -4.69 -12.50
N THR A 248 -4.57 -4.53 -11.56
CA THR A 248 -4.88 -5.53 -10.54
C THR A 248 -6.37 -5.81 -10.54
N THR A 249 -6.74 -7.08 -10.41
CA THR A 249 -8.14 -7.48 -10.37
C THR A 249 -8.59 -7.67 -8.93
N HIS A 250 -9.73 -7.08 -8.60
CA HIS A 250 -10.38 -7.20 -7.30
C HIS A 250 -11.83 -7.69 -7.49
N ARG A 251 -12.47 -8.08 -6.39
CA ARG A 251 -13.89 -8.43 -6.38
C ARG A 251 -14.64 -7.42 -5.54
N ALA A 252 -15.68 -6.84 -6.11
CA ALA A 252 -16.65 -6.04 -5.40
C ALA A 252 -17.51 -6.92 -4.45
N ALA A 253 -18.24 -6.29 -3.55
CA ALA A 253 -19.09 -6.99 -2.58
C ALA A 253 -20.19 -7.86 -3.26
N ASP A 254 -20.65 -7.48 -4.45
CA ASP A 254 -21.59 -8.24 -5.29
C ASP A 254 -20.94 -9.35 -6.11
N GLY A 255 -19.62 -9.49 -6.05
CA GLY A 255 -18.84 -10.52 -6.75
C GLY A 255 -18.29 -10.12 -8.11
N GLU A 256 -18.65 -8.94 -8.63
CA GLU A 256 -18.17 -8.42 -9.90
C GLU A 256 -16.66 -8.22 -9.92
N LEU A 257 -16.04 -8.44 -11.09
CA LEU A 257 -14.62 -8.19 -11.27
C LEU A 257 -14.36 -6.72 -11.55
N ILE A 258 -13.40 -6.19 -10.81
CA ILE A 258 -12.93 -4.82 -10.95
C ILE A 258 -11.47 -4.83 -11.40
N TRP A 259 -11.17 -4.19 -12.52
CA TRP A 259 -9.79 -3.81 -12.80
C TRP A 259 -9.50 -2.48 -12.14
N TYR A 260 -8.51 -2.48 -11.25
CA TYR A 260 -8.01 -1.28 -10.59
C TYR A 260 -6.71 -0.85 -11.25
N LEU A 261 -6.71 0.35 -11.82
CA LEU A 261 -5.73 0.82 -12.79
C LEU A 261 -4.81 1.88 -12.18
N GLY A 262 -3.53 1.55 -12.12
CA GLY A 262 -2.44 2.46 -11.76
C GLY A 262 -1.47 2.68 -12.92
N GLY A 263 -0.27 3.16 -12.63
CA GLY A 263 0.75 3.47 -13.64
C GLY A 263 0.45 4.76 -14.40
N GLY A 264 0.82 4.83 -15.67
CA GLY A 264 0.70 6.04 -16.49
C GLY A 264 -0.72 6.56 -16.66
N VAL A 265 -1.74 5.68 -16.61
CA VAL A 265 -3.15 6.09 -16.67
C VAL A 265 -3.58 6.88 -15.44
N ALA A 266 -2.97 6.65 -14.28
CA ALA A 266 -3.32 7.29 -13.01
C ALA A 266 -2.52 8.57 -12.72
N GLU A 267 -1.43 8.82 -13.44
CA GLU A 267 -0.52 9.92 -13.13
C GLU A 267 -0.93 11.25 -13.81
N ARG A 268 -2.17 11.67 -13.58
CA ARG A 268 -2.76 12.87 -14.16
C ARG A 268 -3.09 13.97 -13.15
N GLY A 269 -2.82 13.70 -11.86
CA GLY A 269 -3.27 14.56 -10.79
C GLY A 269 -4.72 14.27 -10.37
N LYS A 270 -5.02 14.50 -9.13
CA LYS A 270 -6.33 14.15 -8.54
C LYS A 270 -7.51 14.98 -9.08
N ASP A 271 -7.23 16.18 -9.61
CA ASP A 271 -8.22 17.13 -10.11
C ASP A 271 -8.37 17.08 -11.65
N ALA A 272 -7.74 16.08 -12.30
CA ALA A 272 -7.87 15.87 -13.74
C ALA A 272 -9.29 15.39 -14.10
N ASP A 273 -9.69 15.64 -15.36
CA ASP A 273 -10.95 15.10 -15.86
C ASP A 273 -10.92 13.56 -15.84
N PRO A 274 -11.89 12.88 -15.19
CA PRO A 274 -12.03 11.43 -15.22
C PRO A 274 -11.95 10.84 -16.63
N GLN A 275 -12.48 11.53 -17.63
CA GLN A 275 -12.48 11.11 -19.02
C GLN A 275 -11.06 10.91 -19.57
N GLU A 276 -10.09 11.70 -19.12
CA GLU A 276 -8.69 11.53 -19.53
C GLU A 276 -8.10 10.18 -19.07
N VAL A 277 -8.51 9.68 -17.89
CA VAL A 277 -8.11 8.35 -17.39
C VAL A 277 -8.75 7.26 -18.23
N TYR A 278 -10.06 7.37 -18.51
CA TYR A 278 -10.78 6.39 -19.32
C TYR A 278 -10.24 6.30 -20.74
N ASP A 279 -10.00 7.44 -21.40
CA ASP A 279 -9.48 7.50 -22.76
C ASP A 279 -8.05 6.95 -22.85
N ALA A 280 -7.23 7.24 -21.85
CA ALA A 280 -5.87 6.69 -21.80
C ALA A 280 -5.88 5.18 -21.60
N ALA A 281 -6.76 4.65 -20.74
CA ALA A 281 -6.93 3.23 -20.55
C ALA A 281 -7.46 2.55 -21.82
N ARG A 282 -8.55 3.05 -22.39
CA ARG A 282 -9.13 2.55 -23.66
C ARG A 282 -8.09 2.53 -24.77
N LYS A 283 -7.33 3.61 -24.97
CA LYS A 283 -6.26 3.71 -25.98
C LYS A 283 -5.14 2.70 -25.73
N GLY A 284 -4.74 2.53 -24.49
CA GLY A 284 -3.71 1.55 -24.10
C GLY A 284 -4.17 0.12 -24.35
N PHE A 285 -5.39 -0.22 -23.94
CA PHE A 285 -5.95 -1.56 -24.11
C PHE A 285 -6.21 -1.88 -25.58
N ALA A 286 -6.85 -1.00 -26.34
CA ALA A 286 -7.04 -1.20 -27.78
C ALA A 286 -5.72 -1.45 -28.53
N LYS A 287 -4.62 -0.85 -28.10
CA LYS A 287 -3.31 -1.03 -28.72
C LYS A 287 -2.62 -2.34 -28.32
N TYR A 288 -2.69 -2.73 -27.06
CA TYR A 288 -1.85 -3.78 -26.50
C TYR A 288 -2.61 -5.03 -26.05
N LEU A 289 -3.90 -4.91 -25.79
CA LEU A 289 -4.81 -5.97 -25.37
C LEU A 289 -6.04 -5.99 -26.30
N PRO A 290 -5.85 -6.18 -27.61
CA PRO A 290 -6.86 -5.89 -28.63
C PRO A 290 -8.12 -6.77 -28.55
N ASP A 291 -8.05 -7.94 -27.90
CA ASP A 291 -9.18 -8.86 -27.79
C ASP A 291 -10.00 -8.64 -26.48
N VAL A 292 -9.63 -7.62 -25.70
CA VAL A 292 -10.40 -7.23 -24.49
C VAL A 292 -11.65 -6.46 -24.92
N ASP A 293 -12.81 -7.04 -24.66
CA ASP A 293 -14.10 -6.37 -24.88
C ASP A 293 -14.39 -5.37 -23.74
N LEU A 294 -14.51 -4.11 -24.09
CA LEU A 294 -14.81 -3.00 -23.18
C LEU A 294 -16.25 -2.48 -23.33
N SER A 295 -17.10 -3.16 -24.11
CA SER A 295 -18.43 -2.67 -24.47
C SER A 295 -19.43 -2.63 -23.28
N ALA A 296 -19.20 -3.50 -22.28
CA ALA A 296 -20.08 -3.63 -21.12
C ALA A 296 -19.47 -3.08 -19.83
N VAL A 297 -18.30 -2.41 -19.92
CA VAL A 297 -17.61 -1.95 -18.71
C VAL A 297 -18.15 -0.60 -18.23
N GLU A 298 -18.25 -0.48 -16.92
CA GLU A 298 -18.52 0.77 -16.24
C GLU A 298 -17.19 1.33 -15.68
N TRP A 299 -17.09 2.65 -15.66
CA TRP A 299 -15.87 3.34 -15.28
C TRP A 299 -16.08 4.21 -14.03
N ALA A 300 -15.04 4.27 -13.22
CA ALA A 300 -14.96 5.23 -12.11
C ALA A 300 -13.50 5.63 -11.88
N VAL A 301 -13.31 6.69 -11.12
CA VAL A 301 -11.97 7.12 -10.68
C VAL A 301 -11.93 7.29 -9.17
N LEU A 302 -10.72 7.17 -8.63
CA LEU A 302 -10.44 7.45 -7.23
C LEU A 302 -9.32 8.48 -7.14
N PRO A 303 -9.61 9.73 -6.72
CA PRO A 303 -8.57 10.71 -6.43
C PRO A 303 -7.83 10.35 -5.14
N ILE A 304 -6.50 10.34 -5.18
CA ILE A 304 -5.67 10.00 -4.04
C ILE A 304 -4.45 10.92 -3.97
N ASP A 305 -4.23 11.51 -2.80
CA ASP A 305 -2.98 12.15 -2.46
C ASP A 305 -2.06 11.13 -1.76
N ARG A 306 -0.97 10.76 -2.42
CA ARG A 306 0.07 9.94 -1.80
C ARG A 306 1.02 10.84 -1.06
N ILE A 307 0.94 10.78 0.27
CA ILE A 307 1.77 11.57 1.16
C ILE A 307 2.89 10.69 1.70
N GLU A 308 4.11 11.13 1.48
CA GLU A 308 5.32 10.40 1.83
C GLU A 308 6.40 11.38 2.33
N GLY A 309 7.43 10.88 3.02
CA GLY A 309 8.59 11.69 3.33
C GLY A 309 9.24 12.23 2.05
N LYS A 310 9.87 13.39 2.12
CA LYS A 310 10.55 13.96 0.96
C LYS A 310 11.78 13.12 0.60
N SER A 311 11.95 12.81 -0.68
CA SER A 311 13.16 12.22 -1.21
C SER A 311 14.27 13.29 -1.33
N GLU A 312 15.54 12.87 -1.23
CA GLU A 312 16.68 13.74 -1.54
C GLU A 312 16.69 14.19 -3.00
N VAL A 313 16.03 13.43 -3.89
CA VAL A 313 15.89 13.76 -5.31
C VAL A 313 14.45 14.21 -5.55
N ASP A 314 14.26 15.45 -5.97
CA ASP A 314 12.94 16.03 -6.25
C ASP A 314 12.16 15.19 -7.25
N GLY A 315 10.86 14.98 -6.94
CA GLY A 315 9.94 14.18 -7.75
C GLY A 315 10.13 12.66 -7.65
N TRP A 316 11.05 12.18 -6.81
CA TRP A 316 11.27 10.76 -6.55
C TRP A 316 10.66 10.31 -5.22
N MET A 317 10.37 9.01 -5.13
CA MET A 317 9.96 8.40 -3.87
C MET A 317 11.17 8.18 -2.97
N PRO A 318 11.01 8.31 -1.64
CA PRO A 318 12.02 7.84 -0.69
C PRO A 318 12.32 6.35 -0.89
N ASP A 319 13.58 5.99 -0.75
CA ASP A 319 14.06 4.62 -0.92
C ASP A 319 13.70 3.70 0.26
N THR A 320 13.29 4.29 1.36
CA THR A 320 12.99 3.59 2.63
C THR A 320 11.84 4.29 3.35
N PRO A 321 11.23 3.65 4.34
CA PRO A 321 10.33 4.35 5.25
C PRO A 321 11.00 5.55 5.90
N THR A 322 10.24 6.63 6.04
CA THR A 322 10.70 7.86 6.72
C THR A 322 10.19 7.85 8.15
N ILE A 323 11.08 8.12 9.11
CA ILE A 323 10.76 8.31 10.52
C ILE A 323 11.44 9.60 10.99
N HIS A 324 10.64 10.58 11.36
CA HIS A 324 11.09 11.80 12.03
C HIS A 324 10.81 11.66 13.53
N SER A 325 11.82 11.79 14.36
CA SER A 325 11.70 11.55 15.80
C SER A 325 12.12 12.78 16.60
N VAL A 326 11.29 13.17 17.57
CA VAL A 326 11.61 14.20 18.57
C VAL A 326 11.34 13.60 19.94
N GLY A 327 12.41 13.29 20.68
CA GLY A 327 12.30 12.52 21.91
C GLY A 327 11.62 11.17 21.69
N ASN A 328 10.56 10.91 22.42
CA ASN A 328 9.75 9.70 22.34
C ASN A 328 8.54 9.80 21.39
N VAL A 329 8.48 10.83 20.55
CA VAL A 329 7.43 11.03 19.54
C VAL A 329 8.00 10.78 18.15
N HIS A 330 7.32 9.94 17.36
CA HIS A 330 7.76 9.50 16.04
C HIS A 330 6.68 9.75 14.98
N TYR A 331 7.04 10.46 13.91
CA TYR A 331 6.18 10.73 12.75
C TYR A 331 6.66 9.88 11.58
N CYS A 332 5.77 9.04 11.03
CA CYS A 332 6.16 7.93 10.18
C CYS A 332 5.40 7.88 8.86
N TRP A 333 6.12 7.59 7.77
CA TRP A 333 5.57 7.35 6.44
C TRP A 333 6.20 6.10 5.84
N PRO A 334 5.42 5.05 5.54
CA PRO A 334 5.95 3.82 4.95
C PRO A 334 6.34 3.99 3.48
N THR A 335 5.92 5.07 2.82
CA THR A 335 6.09 5.33 1.38
C THR A 335 5.28 4.37 0.50
N LYS A 336 5.24 3.09 0.84
CA LYS A 336 4.51 2.02 0.14
C LYS A 336 3.94 1.03 1.14
N LEU A 337 2.81 0.40 0.76
CA LEU A 337 2.23 -0.71 1.51
C LEU A 337 3.29 -1.78 1.84
N THR A 338 4.10 -2.14 0.85
CA THR A 338 5.18 -3.13 0.96
C THR A 338 6.14 -2.89 2.12
N PHE A 339 6.39 -1.63 2.50
CA PHE A 339 7.35 -1.26 3.54
C PHE A 339 6.79 -1.24 4.97
N ALA A 340 5.54 -1.61 5.19
CA ALA A 340 4.98 -1.63 6.53
C ALA A 340 5.79 -2.50 7.52
N PRO A 341 6.29 -3.71 7.15
CA PRO A 341 7.16 -4.50 8.01
C PRO A 341 8.45 -3.77 8.39
N LEU A 342 9.15 -3.21 7.41
CA LEU A 342 10.43 -2.52 7.63
C LEU A 342 10.26 -1.28 8.51
N LEU A 343 9.12 -0.58 8.38
CA LEU A 343 8.81 0.55 9.26
C LEU A 343 8.66 0.09 10.72
N ALA A 344 7.93 -1.01 10.95
CA ALA A 344 7.72 -1.54 12.28
C ALA A 344 9.03 -2.01 12.94
N GLU A 345 9.91 -2.69 12.19
CA GLU A 345 11.23 -3.08 12.64
C GLU A 345 12.08 -1.86 13.05
N ARG A 346 12.13 -0.83 12.19
CA ARG A 346 12.88 0.41 12.50
C ARG A 346 12.31 1.19 13.68
N LEU A 347 11.01 1.11 13.91
CA LEU A 347 10.38 1.70 15.09
C LEU A 347 10.75 0.90 16.36
N ALA A 348 10.82 -0.42 16.27
CA ALA A 348 11.23 -1.27 17.40
C ALA A 348 12.66 -0.92 17.86
N ASP A 349 13.57 -0.63 16.93
CA ASP A 349 14.94 -0.19 17.24
C ASP A 349 15.01 1.15 17.99
N LYS A 350 13.91 1.92 18.02
CA LYS A 350 13.85 3.22 18.74
C LYS A 350 13.27 3.10 20.14
N LEU A 351 12.71 1.94 20.48
CA LEU A 351 12.17 1.72 21.83
C LEU A 351 13.31 1.37 22.77
N ASP A 352 13.47 2.14 23.82
CA ASP A 352 14.54 2.03 24.82
C ASP A 352 14.08 1.36 26.12
N PHE A 353 12.93 0.66 26.11
CA PHE A 353 12.34 0.02 27.27
C PHE A 353 11.74 -1.35 26.92
N ALA A 354 11.66 -2.22 27.92
CA ALA A 354 11.02 -3.53 27.77
C ALA A 354 9.47 -3.42 27.85
N PRO A 355 8.74 -4.34 27.19
CA PRO A 355 7.29 -4.42 27.31
C PRO A 355 6.84 -4.49 28.79
N SER A 356 5.78 -3.78 29.13
CA SER A 356 5.22 -3.83 30.48
C SER A 356 4.54 -5.17 30.79
N GLY A 357 4.06 -5.88 29.78
CA GLY A 357 3.21 -7.06 29.91
C GLY A 357 1.81 -6.73 30.44
N GLU A 358 1.47 -5.46 30.58
CA GLU A 358 0.16 -4.99 31.02
C GLU A 358 -0.85 -5.01 29.85
N VAL A 359 -2.14 -5.04 30.20
CA VAL A 359 -3.24 -4.92 29.25
C VAL A 359 -4.23 -3.90 29.80
N THR A 360 -4.18 -2.70 29.27
CA THR A 360 -5.10 -1.63 29.69
C THR A 360 -6.43 -1.77 28.97
N ASP A 361 -7.53 -1.64 29.74
CA ASP A 361 -8.87 -1.58 29.17
C ASP A 361 -9.16 -0.18 28.60
N TRP A 362 -9.38 -0.14 27.29
CA TRP A 362 -9.69 1.06 26.50
C TRP A 362 -11.19 1.16 26.15
N GLY A 363 -12.05 0.34 26.76
CA GLY A 363 -13.48 0.27 26.45
C GLY A 363 -14.27 1.57 26.72
N PHE A 364 -13.69 2.53 27.44
CA PHE A 364 -14.28 3.86 27.62
C PHE A 364 -14.16 4.78 26.40
N LEU A 365 -13.27 4.45 25.44
CA LEU A 365 -13.18 5.14 24.16
C LEU A 365 -14.11 4.49 23.14
N PRO A 366 -14.70 5.27 22.21
CA PRO A 366 -15.60 4.73 21.20
C PRO A 366 -14.85 3.81 20.22
N GLN A 367 -15.58 2.88 19.64
CA GLN A 367 -15.09 2.02 18.58
C GLN A 367 -15.03 2.79 17.25
N VAL A 368 -14.18 2.31 16.33
CA VAL A 368 -14.06 2.82 14.97
C VAL A 368 -14.40 1.70 13.97
N GLY A 369 -15.10 2.06 12.90
CA GLY A 369 -15.45 1.13 11.81
C GLY A 369 -14.33 0.98 10.79
N TYR A 370 -14.51 0.04 9.86
CA TYR A 370 -13.59 -0.20 8.75
C TYR A 370 -13.92 0.66 7.54
N ALA A 371 -12.91 1.06 6.80
CA ALA A 371 -13.10 1.64 5.48
C ALA A 371 -13.64 0.60 4.50
N ALA A 372 -14.53 1.01 3.61
CA ALA A 372 -14.98 0.20 2.49
C ALA A 372 -13.92 0.14 1.38
N ALA A 373 -14.01 -0.84 0.52
CA ALA A 373 -13.19 -0.88 -0.68
C ALA A 373 -13.61 0.26 -1.63
N PRO A 374 -12.65 0.88 -2.35
CA PRO A 374 -12.98 2.02 -3.22
C PRO A 374 -14.04 1.73 -4.27
N TRP A 375 -14.07 0.53 -4.80
CA TRP A 375 -15.02 0.10 -5.81
C TRP A 375 -16.43 -0.20 -5.27
N ASP A 376 -16.59 -0.39 -3.95
CA ASP A 376 -17.89 -0.58 -3.32
C ASP A 376 -18.61 0.76 -3.03
N GLU A 377 -17.86 1.88 -3.06
CA GLU A 377 -18.37 3.24 -2.85
C GLU A 377 -18.27 4.11 -4.12
N ALA A 378 -17.81 3.54 -5.24
CA ALA A 378 -17.59 4.30 -6.47
C ALA A 378 -18.90 4.68 -7.17
N GLU A 379 -18.92 5.88 -7.75
CA GLU A 379 -19.95 6.31 -8.68
C GLU A 379 -19.55 5.84 -10.09
N TRP A 380 -20.27 4.83 -10.60
CA TRP A 380 -19.98 4.20 -11.89
C TRP A 380 -20.66 4.94 -13.04
N THR A 381 -19.95 5.07 -14.17
CA THR A 381 -20.44 5.67 -15.42
C THR A 381 -20.22 4.72 -16.58
N GLU A 382 -21.11 4.73 -17.57
CA GLU A 382 -21.00 3.92 -18.80
C GLU A 382 -19.83 4.34 -19.72
#